data_b825cb4f4b9e3cd4d88af455766f9a72
#
_entry.id   b825cb4f4b9e3cd4d88af455766f9a72
#
_cell.length_a   1.000
_cell.length_b   1.000
_cell.length_c   1.000
_cell.angle_alpha   90.00
_cell.angle_beta   90.00
_cell.angle_gamma   90.00
#
_symmetry.space_group_name_H-M   'P 1'
#
loop_
_entity.id
_entity.type
_entity.pdbx_description
1 polymer ?
#
loop_
_entity_poly.entity_id
_entity_poly.type
_entity_poly.pdbx_seq_one_letter_code
_entity_poly.pdbx_strand_id
1 'polypeptide(L)'
;STAQTQVVGKRHYGRKAVEAGGGGGGDMSALNRENFQPVLLWNGRVALDGAGRATVAVPLSDALSSFKLVAVATDGAQLFGTGMADIRTAQDLSIYAGMPTLVRSGDYYAAGFTLRNGSDKPMTVTAEASLTPRVAQGRPITVTIPAGGAAPIAWNLTAPNAQGTLRWQVS
;
A
#
# COMPACT_ATOMS: atom_id res chain seq x y z
N SER A 1 -1.78 0.95 8.31
CA SER A 1 -1.06 -0.13 8.99
C SER A 1 -0.70 -1.23 7.99
N THR A 2 0.47 -1.83 8.15
CA THR A 2 0.93 -2.94 7.31
C THR A 2 1.09 -4.16 8.20
N ALA A 3 0.44 -5.27 7.87
CA ALA A 3 0.64 -6.54 8.53
C ALA A 3 1.54 -7.43 7.67
N GLN A 4 2.57 -8.03 8.26
CA GLN A 4 3.43 -9.00 7.59
C GLN A 4 3.58 -10.27 8.41
N THR A 5 3.60 -11.39 7.73
CA THR A 5 3.71 -12.71 8.32
C THR A 5 5.14 -13.21 8.22
N GLN A 6 5.71 -13.64 9.35
CA GLN A 6 7.04 -14.22 9.42
C GLN A 6 6.96 -15.67 9.93
N VAL A 7 7.64 -16.59 9.26
CA VAL A 7 7.66 -17.99 9.64
C VAL A 7 8.87 -18.29 10.52
N VAL A 8 8.63 -18.87 11.69
CA VAL A 8 9.67 -19.37 12.60
C VAL A 8 9.69 -20.88 12.51
N GLY A 9 10.82 -21.47 12.07
CA GLY A 9 10.91 -22.92 11.93
C GLY A 9 12.30 -23.46 11.62
N LYS A 10 12.46 -24.79 11.70
CA LYS A 10 13.66 -25.48 11.24
C LYS A 10 13.64 -25.63 9.72
N ARG A 11 14.81 -25.52 9.06
CA ARG A 11 14.93 -25.77 7.62
C ARG A 11 14.40 -27.17 7.26
N HIS A 12 13.36 -27.22 6.44
CA HIS A 12 13.02 -28.40 5.67
C HIS A 12 13.42 -28.17 4.21
N TYR A 13 14.40 -28.92 3.73
CA TYR A 13 14.65 -29.07 2.29
C TYR A 13 13.57 -30.01 1.74
N GLY A 14 12.60 -29.50 1.01
CA GLY A 14 11.60 -30.34 0.40
C GLY A 14 10.62 -29.59 -0.48
N ARG A 15 10.75 -29.76 -1.79
CA ARG A 15 9.85 -29.42 -2.90
C ARG A 15 9.50 -27.95 -3.07
N LYS A 16 10.00 -27.38 -4.19
CA LYS A 16 9.43 -26.21 -4.82
C LYS A 16 7.97 -26.48 -5.15
N ALA A 17 7.07 -26.00 -4.32
CA ALA A 17 5.73 -25.69 -4.79
C ALA A 17 5.89 -24.44 -5.66
N VAL A 18 5.60 -24.59 -6.95
CA VAL A 18 5.41 -23.46 -7.85
C VAL A 18 4.07 -22.83 -7.46
N GLU A 19 4.11 -21.88 -6.53
CA GLU A 19 2.98 -20.96 -6.40
C GLU A 19 3.09 -19.96 -7.53
N ALA A 20 1.98 -19.82 -8.25
CA ALA A 20 1.79 -18.78 -9.27
C ALA A 20 2.16 -17.42 -8.67
N GLY A 21 3.03 -16.69 -9.36
CA GLY A 21 3.56 -15.42 -8.91
C GLY A 21 2.45 -14.44 -8.52
N GLY A 22 2.39 -14.15 -7.24
CA GLY A 22 1.53 -13.14 -6.66
C GLY A 22 2.37 -12.36 -5.67
N GLY A 23 2.49 -11.06 -5.90
CA GLY A 23 3.16 -10.16 -5.00
C GLY A 23 2.64 -10.29 -3.57
N GLY A 24 3.54 -10.18 -2.60
CA GLY A 24 3.25 -10.31 -1.19
C GLY A 24 2.11 -9.42 -0.72
N GLY A 25 0.92 -10.00 -0.60
CA GLY A 25 -0.24 -9.39 -0.01
C GLY A 25 -0.11 -9.42 1.51
N GLY A 26 0.52 -8.42 2.09
CA GLY A 26 0.37 -8.14 3.51
C GLY A 26 -1.05 -7.62 3.76
N ASP A 27 -1.73 -8.22 4.72
CA ASP A 27 -3.06 -7.79 5.17
C ASP A 27 -2.97 -6.36 5.72
N MET A 28 -3.44 -5.40 4.94
CA MET A 28 -3.44 -3.98 5.26
C MET A 28 -4.75 -3.60 5.93
N SER A 29 -4.89 -3.89 7.22
CA SER A 29 -6.16 -3.76 7.94
C SER A 29 -6.61 -2.35 8.33
N ALA A 30 -5.87 -1.30 8.01
CA ALA A 30 -6.32 0.09 8.24
C ALA A 30 -6.48 0.91 6.95
N LEU A 31 -5.90 0.45 5.86
CA LEU A 31 -6.15 0.94 4.51
C LEU A 31 -6.34 -0.30 3.63
N ASN A 32 -7.50 -0.93 3.79
CA ASN A 32 -7.86 -2.10 3.01
C ASN A 32 -8.04 -1.65 1.56
N ARG A 33 -7.01 -1.87 0.74
CA ARG A 33 -7.01 -1.54 -0.67
C ARG A 33 -7.61 -2.73 -1.42
N GLU A 34 -8.92 -2.80 -1.48
CA GLU A 34 -9.67 -3.91 -2.08
C GLU A 34 -10.20 -3.58 -3.48
N ASN A 35 -10.39 -2.30 -3.77
CA ASN A 35 -10.97 -1.87 -5.04
C ASN A 35 -9.88 -1.48 -6.05
N PHE A 36 -9.47 -2.43 -6.90
CA PHE A 36 -8.49 -2.23 -7.97
C PHE A 36 -9.14 -2.18 -9.36
N GLN A 37 -10.30 -1.57 -9.49
CA GLN A 37 -11.00 -1.48 -10.77
C GLN A 37 -10.16 -0.68 -11.79
N PRO A 38 -9.90 -1.23 -12.98
CA PRO A 38 -9.14 -0.54 -14.02
C PRO A 38 -9.96 0.56 -14.73
N VAL A 39 -11.29 0.46 -14.69
CA VAL A 39 -12.23 1.47 -15.20
C VAL A 39 -12.99 2.05 -14.02
N LEU A 40 -12.70 3.30 -13.68
CA LEU A 40 -13.33 3.97 -12.54
C LEU A 40 -14.74 4.43 -12.84
N LEU A 41 -14.96 4.89 -14.06
CA LEU A 41 -16.25 5.41 -14.51
C LEU A 41 -16.41 5.20 -16.02
N TRP A 42 -17.57 4.74 -16.40
CA TRP A 42 -18.06 4.77 -17.79
C TRP A 42 -19.41 5.45 -17.81
N ASN A 43 -19.51 6.58 -18.52
CA ASN A 43 -20.76 7.28 -18.72
C ASN A 43 -20.93 7.59 -20.20
N GLY A 44 -21.86 6.89 -20.85
CA GLY A 44 -22.09 7.02 -22.28
C GLY A 44 -22.81 8.30 -22.70
N ARG A 45 -23.38 9.05 -21.73
CA ARG A 45 -24.10 10.29 -22.01
C ARG A 45 -24.09 11.22 -20.79
N VAL A 46 -23.54 12.40 -21.00
CA VAL A 46 -23.51 13.47 -19.99
C VAL A 46 -24.21 14.69 -20.59
N ALA A 47 -25.25 15.17 -19.93
CA ALA A 47 -25.93 16.40 -20.34
C ALA A 47 -25.06 17.62 -19.96
N LEU A 48 -24.96 18.56 -20.90
CA LEU A 48 -24.31 19.85 -20.66
C LEU A 48 -25.35 20.88 -20.20
N ASP A 49 -24.93 21.82 -19.40
CA ASP A 49 -25.71 22.98 -19.01
C ASP A 49 -25.82 23.99 -20.18
N GLY A 50 -26.57 25.07 -19.99
CA GLY A 50 -26.75 26.13 -20.99
C GLY A 50 -25.45 26.88 -21.35
N ALA A 51 -24.37 26.70 -20.59
CA ALA A 51 -23.03 27.23 -20.86
C ALA A 51 -22.09 26.17 -21.50
N GLY A 52 -22.61 25.00 -21.85
CA GLY A 52 -21.83 23.93 -22.44
C GLY A 52 -20.92 23.20 -21.45
N ARG A 53 -21.24 23.19 -20.16
CA ARG A 53 -20.42 22.57 -19.09
C ARG A 53 -21.15 21.43 -18.42
N ALA A 54 -20.38 20.46 -17.92
CA ALA A 54 -20.87 19.43 -17.03
C ALA A 54 -19.85 19.12 -15.95
N THR A 55 -20.31 18.72 -14.78
CA THR A 55 -19.49 18.21 -13.70
C THR A 55 -19.81 16.74 -13.49
N VAL A 56 -18.78 15.91 -13.50
CA VAL A 56 -18.91 14.46 -13.30
C VAL A 56 -18.04 14.04 -12.15
N ALA A 57 -18.63 13.39 -11.15
CA ALA A 57 -17.86 12.81 -10.03
C ALA A 57 -17.24 11.48 -10.47
N VAL A 58 -15.93 11.34 -10.29
CA VAL A 58 -15.22 10.10 -10.61
C VAL A 58 -14.83 9.43 -9.29
N PRO A 59 -15.40 8.26 -8.96
CA PRO A 59 -14.97 7.50 -7.79
C PRO A 59 -13.55 6.99 -8.01
N LEU A 60 -12.64 7.28 -7.09
CA LEU A 60 -11.28 6.77 -7.17
C LEU A 60 -11.21 5.36 -6.58
N SER A 61 -10.41 4.50 -7.20
CA SER A 61 -10.09 3.18 -6.66
C SER A 61 -8.88 3.24 -5.73
N ASP A 62 -8.60 2.14 -5.02
CA ASP A 62 -7.44 2.01 -4.15
C ASP A 62 -6.12 1.79 -4.92
N ALA A 63 -6.19 1.71 -6.26
CA ALA A 63 -5.01 1.59 -7.09
C ALA A 63 -4.17 2.87 -7.06
N LEU A 64 -2.88 2.73 -6.75
CA LEU A 64 -1.90 3.80 -6.88
C LEU A 64 -1.42 3.86 -8.33
N SER A 65 -2.16 4.57 -9.17
CA SER A 65 -1.96 4.54 -10.61
C SER A 65 -2.30 5.89 -11.25
N SER A 66 -2.05 5.97 -12.54
CA SER A 66 -2.54 7.07 -13.38
C SER A 66 -3.74 6.58 -14.18
N PHE A 67 -4.83 7.32 -14.09
CA PHE A 67 -6.04 7.07 -14.87
C PHE A 67 -6.17 8.14 -15.94
N LYS A 68 -6.48 7.71 -17.16
CA LYS A 68 -6.75 8.62 -18.27
C LYS A 68 -8.24 8.92 -18.35
N LEU A 69 -8.58 10.19 -18.30
CA LEU A 69 -9.91 10.69 -18.56
C LEU A 69 -10.03 10.98 -20.07
N VAL A 70 -11.04 10.46 -20.69
CA VAL A 70 -11.36 10.76 -22.10
C VAL A 70 -12.81 11.23 -22.17
N ALA A 71 -13.02 12.41 -22.72
CA ALA A 71 -14.34 12.95 -22.98
C ALA A 71 -14.52 13.16 -24.48
N VAL A 72 -15.69 12.83 -24.97
CA VAL A 72 -16.12 13.10 -26.34
C VAL A 72 -17.37 13.98 -26.28
N ALA A 73 -17.31 15.15 -26.86
CA ALA A 73 -18.46 16.04 -26.98
C ALA A 73 -18.98 16.04 -28.42
N THR A 74 -20.30 16.09 -28.55
CA THR A 74 -20.97 16.16 -29.88
C THR A 74 -22.02 17.26 -29.83
N ASP A 75 -22.15 18.00 -30.92
CA ASP A 75 -23.27 18.91 -31.14
C ASP A 75 -23.87 18.60 -32.54
N GLY A 76 -25.08 18.04 -32.52
CA GLY A 76 -25.71 17.49 -33.71
C GLY A 76 -24.92 16.34 -34.34
N ALA A 77 -25.02 16.19 -35.63
CA ALA A 77 -24.40 15.10 -36.40
C ALA A 77 -23.05 15.47 -37.02
N GLN A 78 -22.63 16.74 -36.94
CA GLN A 78 -21.50 17.25 -37.72
C GLN A 78 -20.36 17.81 -36.86
N LEU A 79 -20.61 18.15 -35.59
CA LEU A 79 -19.60 18.68 -34.70
C LEU A 79 -19.27 17.67 -33.61
N PHE A 80 -18.00 17.36 -33.48
CA PHE A 80 -17.47 16.56 -32.36
C PHE A 80 -16.11 17.08 -31.91
N GLY A 81 -15.83 16.88 -30.66
CA GLY A 81 -14.54 17.20 -30.06
C GLY A 81 -14.15 16.14 -29.03
N THR A 82 -12.87 15.96 -28.81
CA THR A 82 -12.34 15.07 -27.79
C THR A 82 -11.44 15.82 -26.84
N GLY A 83 -11.54 15.50 -25.56
CA GLY A 83 -10.65 16.02 -24.51
C GLY A 83 -10.06 14.88 -23.71
N MET A 84 -8.84 15.06 -23.21
CA MET A 84 -8.16 14.10 -22.35
C MET A 84 -7.53 14.81 -21.17
N ALA A 85 -7.52 14.12 -20.02
CA ALA A 85 -6.80 14.54 -18.81
C ALA A 85 -6.31 13.30 -18.08
N ASP A 86 -5.29 13.47 -17.24
CA ASP A 86 -4.77 12.40 -16.41
C ASP A 86 -5.08 12.70 -14.94
N ILE A 87 -5.54 11.66 -14.21
CA ILE A 87 -5.72 11.67 -12.76
C ILE A 87 -4.68 10.72 -12.18
N ARG A 88 -3.84 11.19 -11.28
CA ARG A 88 -2.88 10.35 -10.56
C ARG A 88 -3.34 10.16 -9.12
N THR A 89 -3.43 8.90 -8.70
CA THR A 89 -3.63 8.54 -7.30
C THR A 89 -2.28 8.19 -6.68
N ALA A 90 -1.97 8.79 -5.55
CA ALA A 90 -0.74 8.55 -4.80
C ALA A 90 -1.07 8.44 -3.32
N GLN A 91 -0.22 7.75 -2.58
CA GLN A 91 -0.26 7.67 -1.13
C GLN A 91 0.89 8.50 -0.56
N ASP A 92 0.56 9.43 0.32
CA ASP A 92 1.56 10.34 0.89
C ASP A 92 2.56 9.61 1.80
N LEU A 93 2.10 8.60 2.54
CA LEU A 93 2.95 7.76 3.38
C LEU A 93 2.87 6.31 2.94
N SER A 94 4.02 5.73 2.62
CA SER A 94 4.15 4.31 2.29
C SER A 94 5.10 3.62 3.26
N ILE A 95 4.82 2.35 3.57
CA ILE A 95 5.67 1.52 4.42
C ILE A 95 6.09 0.25 3.66
N TYR A 96 7.38 -0.03 3.72
CA TYR A 96 7.99 -1.21 3.09
C TYR A 96 8.65 -2.05 4.17
N ALA A 97 8.35 -3.34 4.18
CA ALA A 97 8.99 -4.26 5.10
C ALA A 97 10.34 -4.74 4.54
N GLY A 98 11.36 -4.71 5.39
CA GLY A 98 12.72 -5.17 5.12
C GLY A 98 13.21 -6.18 6.16
N MET A 99 12.31 -7.03 6.66
CA MET A 99 12.65 -8.02 7.66
C MET A 99 12.87 -9.41 7.03
N PRO A 100 13.66 -10.29 7.70
CA PRO A 100 13.85 -11.65 7.24
C PRO A 100 12.52 -12.41 7.23
N THR A 101 12.28 -13.19 6.16
CA THR A 101 11.07 -14.01 6.01
C THR A 101 11.06 -15.22 6.92
N LEU A 102 12.25 -15.65 7.40
CA LEU A 102 12.45 -16.78 8.29
C LEU A 102 13.48 -16.41 9.36
N VAL A 103 13.16 -16.70 10.61
CA VAL A 103 14.09 -16.64 11.76
C VAL A 103 14.08 -17.97 12.49
N ARG A 104 15.19 -18.31 13.16
CA ARG A 104 15.27 -19.50 13.99
C ARG A 104 14.77 -19.17 15.41
N SER A 105 14.27 -20.20 16.07
CA SER A 105 13.95 -20.12 17.48
C SER A 105 15.15 -19.61 18.30
N GLY A 106 14.94 -18.59 19.10
CA GLY A 106 15.98 -17.97 19.93
C GLY A 106 16.90 -16.97 19.21
N ASP A 107 16.81 -16.79 17.89
CA ASP A 107 17.61 -15.81 17.17
C ASP A 107 17.23 -14.38 17.59
N TYR A 108 18.26 -13.55 17.77
CA TYR A 108 18.08 -12.09 17.88
C TYR A 108 18.11 -11.46 16.48
N TYR A 109 17.08 -10.69 16.14
CA TYR A 109 16.94 -10.10 14.82
C TYR A 109 16.29 -8.72 14.85
N ALA A 110 16.49 -7.98 13.79
CA ALA A 110 15.84 -6.69 13.55
C ALA A 110 14.66 -6.88 12.58
N ALA A 111 13.46 -6.48 13.01
CA ALA A 111 12.33 -6.29 12.13
C ALA A 111 12.39 -4.88 11.56
N GLY A 112 12.94 -4.75 10.36
CA GLY A 112 13.15 -3.48 9.69
C GLY A 112 11.98 -3.10 8.79
N PHE A 113 11.70 -1.79 8.74
CA PHE A 113 10.74 -1.20 7.82
C PHE A 113 11.31 0.10 7.28
N THR A 114 10.90 0.47 6.08
CA THR A 114 11.23 1.77 5.49
C THR A 114 9.94 2.56 5.29
N LEU A 115 9.86 3.71 5.93
CA LEU A 115 8.79 4.69 5.73
C LEU A 115 9.20 5.63 4.60
N ARG A 116 8.33 5.86 3.64
CA ARG A 116 8.55 6.81 2.54
C ARG A 116 7.47 7.86 2.54
N ASN A 117 7.91 9.11 2.56
CA ASN A 117 7.06 10.27 2.36
C ASN A 117 6.99 10.60 0.86
N GLY A 118 5.84 10.42 0.24
CA GLY A 118 5.59 10.76 -1.17
C GLY A 118 5.05 12.18 -1.38
N SER A 119 4.83 12.93 -0.29
CA SER A 119 4.32 14.30 -0.37
C SER A 119 5.44 15.33 -0.62
N ASP A 120 5.05 16.55 -0.91
CA ASP A 120 5.93 17.71 -1.13
C ASP A 120 6.33 18.45 0.16
N LYS A 121 5.91 17.94 1.33
CA LYS A 121 6.18 18.53 2.64
C LYS A 121 6.83 17.51 3.57
N PRO A 122 7.66 17.95 4.53
CA PRO A 122 8.18 17.06 5.57
C PRO A 122 7.03 16.52 6.42
N MET A 123 7.16 15.28 6.86
CA MET A 123 6.15 14.56 7.64
C MET A 123 6.78 13.95 8.89
N THR A 124 6.17 14.16 10.05
CA THR A 124 6.55 13.47 11.28
C THR A 124 5.57 12.32 11.51
N VAL A 125 6.12 11.11 11.60
CA VAL A 125 5.36 9.87 11.74
C VAL A 125 5.75 9.19 13.03
N THR A 126 4.77 8.73 13.79
CA THR A 126 4.97 7.82 14.91
C THR A 126 4.49 6.44 14.49
N ALA A 127 5.41 5.48 14.45
CA ALA A 127 5.12 4.11 14.09
C ALA A 127 5.03 3.23 15.34
N GLU A 128 3.98 2.43 15.41
CA GLU A 128 3.75 1.44 16.47
C GLU A 128 3.77 0.04 15.87
N ALA A 129 4.36 -0.91 16.58
CA ALA A 129 4.43 -2.30 16.15
C ALA A 129 3.76 -3.23 17.17
N SER A 130 2.94 -4.12 16.67
CA SER A 130 2.40 -5.25 17.41
C SER A 130 2.78 -6.57 16.76
N LEU A 131 2.93 -7.61 17.57
CA LEU A 131 3.35 -8.93 17.14
C LEU A 131 2.37 -10.00 17.64
N THR A 132 1.96 -10.91 16.76
CA THR A 132 1.06 -12.02 17.09
C THR A 132 1.72 -13.36 16.69
N PRO A 133 1.83 -14.37 17.60
CA PRO A 133 1.50 -14.30 19.04
C PRO A 133 2.34 -13.25 19.77
N ARG A 134 1.80 -12.69 20.84
CA ARG A 134 2.43 -11.56 21.56
C ARG A 134 3.71 -12.03 22.26
N VAL A 135 4.85 -11.75 21.63
CA VAL A 135 6.17 -12.07 22.19
C VAL A 135 6.79 -10.84 22.84
N ALA A 136 6.60 -9.67 22.21
CA ALA A 136 7.06 -8.37 22.73
C ALA A 136 6.20 -7.26 22.09
N GLN A 137 6.13 -6.13 22.76
CA GLN A 137 5.55 -4.91 22.19
C GLN A 137 6.71 -3.95 21.92
N GLY A 138 6.89 -3.56 20.67
CA GLY A 138 7.86 -2.55 20.30
C GLY A 138 7.48 -1.19 20.88
N ARG A 139 8.46 -0.42 21.37
CA ARG A 139 8.19 0.98 21.73
C ARG A 139 7.87 1.77 20.46
N PRO A 140 6.95 2.74 20.52
CA PRO A 140 6.70 3.64 19.41
C PRO A 140 7.99 4.32 18.94
N ILE A 141 8.16 4.43 17.63
CA ILE A 141 9.31 5.12 17.01
C ILE A 141 8.77 6.33 16.28
N THR A 142 9.25 7.52 16.66
CA THR A 142 8.89 8.77 15.96
C THR A 142 10.06 9.22 15.09
N VAL A 143 9.76 9.52 13.83
CA VAL A 143 10.76 9.96 12.86
C VAL A 143 10.19 11.06 11.96
N THR A 144 11.01 12.04 11.62
CA THR A 144 10.66 13.08 10.64
C THR A 144 11.26 12.72 9.29
N ILE A 145 10.43 12.64 8.27
CA ILE A 145 10.79 12.24 6.92
C ILE A 145 10.69 13.47 6.01
N PRO A 146 11.77 13.90 5.35
CA PRO A 146 11.73 15.01 4.40
C PRO A 146 10.74 14.77 3.27
N ALA A 147 10.33 15.83 2.58
CA ALA A 147 9.53 15.75 1.36
C ALA A 147 10.21 14.83 0.33
N GLY A 148 9.48 13.85 -0.21
CA GLY A 148 9.99 12.86 -1.16
C GLY A 148 11.03 11.90 -0.59
N GLY A 149 11.36 12.01 0.71
CA GLY A 149 12.39 11.22 1.38
C GLY A 149 11.91 9.89 1.95
N ALA A 150 12.83 9.17 2.56
CA ALA A 150 12.55 7.93 3.28
C ALA A 150 13.35 7.85 4.57
N ALA A 151 12.82 7.11 5.55
CA ALA A 151 13.48 6.85 6.82
C ALA A 151 13.34 5.37 7.21
N PRO A 152 14.45 4.70 7.56
CA PRO A 152 14.40 3.35 8.10
C PRO A 152 13.99 3.39 9.59
N ILE A 153 13.19 2.41 9.98
CA ILE A 153 12.86 2.12 11.38
C ILE A 153 13.05 0.63 11.64
N ALA A 154 13.36 0.24 12.87
CA ALA A 154 13.49 -1.17 13.20
C ALA A 154 13.20 -1.44 14.68
N TRP A 155 12.61 -2.61 14.94
CA TRP A 155 12.47 -3.18 16.27
C TRP A 155 13.33 -4.41 16.40
N ASN A 156 14.15 -4.44 17.43
CA ASN A 156 15.01 -5.59 17.75
C ASN A 156 14.31 -6.51 18.75
N LEU A 157 14.30 -7.79 18.47
CA LEU A 157 13.69 -8.78 19.35
C LEU A 157 14.33 -10.15 19.19
N THR A 158 14.06 -11.02 20.17
CA THR A 158 14.44 -12.42 20.12
C THR A 158 13.24 -13.24 19.64
N ALA A 159 13.48 -14.13 18.67
CA ALA A 159 12.45 -15.04 18.19
C ALA A 159 12.04 -16.01 19.32
N PRO A 160 10.74 -16.33 19.44
CA PRO A 160 10.25 -17.24 20.48
C PRO A 160 10.82 -18.63 20.30
N ASN A 161 10.97 -19.38 21.41
CA ASN A 161 11.38 -20.78 21.41
C ASN A 161 10.22 -21.71 21.02
N ALA A 162 9.56 -21.40 19.92
CA ALA A 162 8.42 -22.13 19.39
C ALA A 162 8.46 -22.15 17.86
N GLN A 163 7.89 -23.19 17.26
CA GLN A 163 7.64 -23.21 15.83
C GLN A 163 6.27 -22.56 15.53
N GLY A 164 6.21 -21.75 14.48
CA GLY A 164 4.97 -21.08 14.10
C GLY A 164 5.19 -19.91 13.19
N THR A 165 4.16 -19.10 13.09
CA THR A 165 4.14 -17.89 12.28
C THR A 165 4.09 -16.67 13.18
N LEU A 166 4.99 -15.71 12.97
CA LEU A 166 4.94 -14.39 13.59
C LEU A 166 4.31 -13.40 12.61
N ARG A 167 3.21 -12.78 13.02
CA ARG A 167 2.55 -11.73 12.25
C ARG A 167 2.89 -10.37 12.84
N TRP A 168 3.48 -9.51 12.04
CA TRP A 168 3.74 -8.13 12.36
C TRP A 168 2.63 -7.23 11.85
N GLN A 169 2.21 -6.29 12.67
CA GLN A 169 1.32 -5.21 12.29
C GLN A 169 1.99 -3.90 12.71
N VAL A 170 2.16 -2.99 11.76
CA VAL A 170 2.73 -1.66 11.97
C VAL A 170 1.70 -0.63 11.55
N SER A 171 1.38 0.29 12.45
CA SER A 171 0.42 1.38 12.25
C SER A 171 1.06 2.74 12.52
#